data_7069d311b2eb0243cefd113c6ec5565a
#
_entry.id   7069d311b2eb0243cefd113c6ec5565a
#
_cell.length_a   1.000
_cell.length_b   1.000
_cell.length_c   1.000
_cell.angle_alpha   90.00
_cell.angle_beta   90.00
_cell.angle_gamma   90.00
#
_symmetry.space_group_name_H-M   'P 1'
#
loop_
_entity.id
_entity.type
_entity.pdbx_description
1 polymer ?
#
loop_
_entity_poly.entity_id
_entity_poly.type
_entity_poly.pdbx_seq_one_letter_code
_entity_poly.pdbx_strand_id
1 'polypeptide(L)' 'MSKRKVSVEDKIYAVNLYLEEKESQWRIADMFDVSLASVQQWIRNYESMGA' A
#
# COMPACT_ATOMS: atom_id res chain seq x y z
N MET A 1 12.41 -15.27 3.08
CA MET A 1 12.04 -15.13 2.78
C MET A 1 11.12 -14.84 2.68
N SER A 2 10.56 -14.65 2.77
CA SER A 2 9.74 -14.58 2.61
C SER A 2 8.97 -13.54 2.37
N LYS A 3 8.55 -13.18 1.41
CA LYS A 3 7.78 -12.28 1.17
C LYS A 3 6.44 -12.66 1.32
N ARG A 4 5.57 -12.08 2.03
CA ARG A 4 4.26 -12.44 2.22
C ARG A 4 3.55 -12.01 1.00
N LYS A 5 2.54 -12.68 0.52
CA LYS A 5 1.74 -12.34 -0.53
C LYS A 5 0.74 -11.34 -0.06
N VAL A 6 0.59 -10.17 -0.62
CA VAL A 6 -0.35 -9.14 -0.21
C VAL A 6 -1.57 -9.23 -1.13
N SER A 7 -2.73 -9.41 -0.55
CA SER A 7 -3.94 -9.55 -1.34
C SER A 7 -4.41 -8.19 -1.84
N VAL A 8 -5.38 -8.20 -2.73
CA VAL A 8 -5.92 -6.96 -3.27
C VAL A 8 -6.57 -6.15 -2.15
N GLU A 9 -7.26 -6.83 -1.25
CA GLU A 9 -7.89 -6.15 -0.14
C GLU A 9 -6.88 -5.46 0.75
N ASP A 10 -5.75 -6.11 0.97
CA ASP A 10 -4.69 -5.52 1.78
C ASP A 10 -4.14 -4.28 1.11
N LYS A 11 -4.01 -4.32 -0.20
CA LYS A 11 -3.48 -3.17 -0.93
C LYS A 11 -4.44 -2.00 -0.81
N ILE A 12 -5.73 -2.27 -0.94
CA ILE A 12 -6.73 -1.22 -0.82
C ILE A 12 -6.71 -0.62 0.58
N TYR A 13 -6.59 -1.48 1.59
CA TYR A 13 -6.54 -1.01 2.95
C TYR A 13 -5.33 -0.09 3.15
N ALA A 14 -4.19 -0.50 2.62
CA ALA A 14 -2.97 0.28 2.74
C ALA A 14 -3.11 1.64 2.07
N VAL A 15 -3.70 1.65 0.88
CA VAL A 15 -3.87 2.90 0.16
C VAL A 15 -4.82 3.83 0.91
N ASN A 16 -5.87 3.26 1.49
CA ASN A 16 -6.81 4.07 2.26
C ASN A 16 -6.14 4.71 3.47
N LEU A 17 -5.26 3.98 4.13
CA LEU A 17 -4.53 4.55 5.25
C LEU A 17 -3.73 5.76 4.82
N TYR A 18 -3.15 5.67 3.64
CA TYR A 18 -2.36 6.76 3.12
C TYR A 18 -3.26 7.95 2.74
N LEU A 19 -4.33 7.68 2.04
CA LEU A 19 -5.22 8.74 1.57
C LEU A 19 -5.92 9.46 2.72
N GLU A 20 -6.19 8.74 3.80
CA GLU A 20 -6.83 9.34 4.95
C GLU A 20 -5.81 9.96 5.89
N GLU A 21 -4.55 9.93 5.46
CA GLU A 21 -3.48 10.52 6.25
C GLU A 21 -3.32 9.90 7.63
N LYS A 22 -3.69 8.64 7.73
CA LYS A 22 -3.52 7.96 9.01
C LYS A 22 -2.12 7.41 9.16
N GLU A 23 -1.51 6.99 8.05
CA GLU A 23 -0.15 6.50 8.07
C GLU A 23 0.60 7.02 6.88
N SER A 24 1.92 7.09 7.00
CA SER A 24 2.74 7.54 5.89
C SER A 24 3.11 6.33 5.03
N GLN A 25 3.63 6.59 3.85
CA GLN A 25 4.05 5.52 2.96
C GLN A 25 5.12 4.65 3.61
N TRP A 26 6.02 5.28 4.33
CA TRP A 26 7.09 4.54 4.99
C TRP A 26 6.51 3.58 6.02
N ARG A 27 5.57 4.06 6.77
CA ARG A 27 4.97 3.26 7.80
C ARG A 27 4.20 2.09 7.19
N ILE A 28 3.47 2.37 6.13
CA ILE A 28 2.70 1.33 5.46
C ILE A 28 3.63 0.26 4.90
N ALA A 29 4.74 0.68 4.31
CA ALA A 29 5.69 -0.27 3.77
C ALA A 29 6.21 -1.19 4.88
N ASP A 30 6.46 -0.61 6.04
CA ASP A 30 6.96 -1.37 7.17
C ASP A 30 5.88 -2.32 7.69
N MET A 31 4.66 -1.86 7.78
CA MET A 31 3.56 -2.66 8.28
C MET A 31 3.32 -3.89 7.43
N PHE A 32 3.47 -3.74 6.13
CA PHE A 32 3.21 -4.84 5.21
C PHE A 32 4.48 -5.57 4.78
N ASP A 33 5.60 -5.14 5.32
CA ASP A 33 6.88 -5.78 5.03
C ASP A 33 7.17 -5.80 3.52
N VAL A 34 6.95 -4.66 2.90
CA VAL A 34 7.21 -4.51 1.48
C VAL A 34 8.08 -3.26 1.28
N SER A 35 8.56 -3.06 0.07
CA SER A 35 9.40 -1.91 -0.19
C SER A 35 8.50 -0.69 -0.37
N LEU A 36 9.09 0.48 -0.21
CA LEU A 36 8.35 1.72 -0.39
C LEU A 36 7.85 1.82 -1.83
N ALA A 37 8.62 1.33 -2.78
CA ALA A 37 8.22 1.36 -4.17
C ALA A 37 6.92 0.58 -4.39
N SER A 38 6.76 -0.50 -3.67
CA SER A 38 5.54 -1.29 -3.78
C SER A 38 4.34 -0.49 -3.33
N VAL A 39 4.47 0.21 -2.21
CA VAL A 39 3.38 1.01 -1.69
C VAL A 39 3.02 2.12 -2.69
N GLN A 40 4.02 2.76 -3.26
CA GLN A 40 3.79 3.80 -4.24
C GLN A 40 3.08 3.25 -5.47
N GLN A 41 3.44 2.04 -5.87
CA GLN A 41 2.81 1.41 -7.01
C GLN A 41 1.33 1.13 -6.71
N TRP A 42 1.04 0.68 -5.50
CA TRP A 42 -0.34 0.41 -5.12
C TRP A 42 -1.18 1.69 -5.17
N ILE A 43 -0.63 2.78 -4.68
CA ILE A 43 -1.34 4.06 -4.67
C ILE A 43 -1.63 4.50 -6.09
N ARG A 44 -0.64 4.39 -6.96
CA ARG A 44 -0.79 4.74 -8.32
C ARG A 44 -1.84 3.90 -9.02
N ASN A 45 -1.81 2.61 -8.80
CA ASN A 45 -2.80 1.71 -9.39
C ASN A 45 -4.20 2.04 -8.91
N TYR A 46 -4.32 2.34 -7.64
CA TYR A 46 -5.61 2.65 -7.05
C TYR A 46 -6.20 3.90 -7.68
N GLU A 47 -5.39 4.93 -7.80
CA GLU A 47 -5.84 6.18 -8.38
C GLU A 47 -6.22 6.01 -9.84
N SER A 48 -5.50 5.18 -10.52
CA SER A 48 -5.76 4.95 -11.93
C SER A 48 -7.07 4.22 -12.13
N MET A 49 -7.38 3.26 -11.25
CA MET A 49 -8.57 2.53 -11.35
C MET A 49 -9.72 3.24 -10.80
N GLY A 50 -9.52 3.90 -9.74
CA GLY A 50 -10.56 4.45 -8.97
C GLY A 50 -11.24 5.62 -9.55
N ALA A 51 -10.69 6.14 -10.50
CA ALA A 51 -11.24 7.33 -11.04
C ALA A 51 -12.64 7.24 -11.44
#